data_a30be80981a9f2f90a2ee7f833ab7903
#
_entry.id   a30be80981a9f2f90a2ee7f833ab7903
#
_cell.length_a   1.000
_cell.length_b   1.000
_cell.length_c   1.000
_cell.angle_alpha   90.00
_cell.angle_beta   90.00
_cell.angle_gamma   90.00
#
_symmetry.space_group_name_H-M   'P 1'
#
loop_
_entity.id
_entity.type
_entity.pdbx_description
1 polymer ?
#
loop_
_entity_poly.entity_id
_entity_poly.type
_entity_poly.pdbx_seq_one_letter_code
_entity_poly.pdbx_strand_id
1 'polypeptide(L)'
;MLSAFHGLCMALADSVPGVSGGTIAFILGFYDDLLRALQGLFNGKGPVRRQSLRALLRFGIGWGVGMAACILALAELFELHVYFMCSLFLGLSAAAFPLVARAERGALRNTARYAPLALLGAALVVGLTLLREDAAVSLRVDFSELRVWPLLYLFVSGAIAVSAMILPGISGSTLLLIAGVYLPAMHALRQLLRLDFSGLPGILALGLGAAAGAALAARAIRAALRRFRSQMVWL
;
A
#
# COMPACT_ATOMS: atom_id res chain seq x y z
N MET A 1 -9.80 0.01 18.97
CA MET A 1 -10.90 -0.46 18.11
C MET A 1 -10.84 0.25 16.75
N LEU A 2 -10.88 -0.49 15.64
CA LEU A 2 -10.94 0.10 14.29
C LEU A 2 -12.23 0.90 14.07
N SER A 3 -12.11 2.09 13.50
CA SER A 3 -13.21 3.00 13.18
C SER A 3 -13.13 3.46 11.72
N ALA A 4 -14.21 4.06 11.22
CA ALA A 4 -14.21 4.66 9.88
C ALA A 4 -13.18 5.82 9.79
N PHE A 5 -12.98 6.56 10.86
CA PHE A 5 -11.95 7.61 10.91
C PHE A 5 -10.54 7.08 10.69
N HIS A 6 -10.18 5.94 11.29
CA HIS A 6 -8.89 5.28 11.05
C HIS A 6 -8.73 4.86 9.59
N GLY A 7 -9.82 4.35 8.98
CA GLY A 7 -9.84 4.02 7.56
C GLY A 7 -9.61 5.23 6.68
N LEU A 8 -10.29 6.34 6.96
CA LEU A 8 -10.13 7.60 6.23
C LEU A 8 -8.68 8.13 6.32
N CYS A 9 -8.09 8.17 7.52
CA CYS A 9 -6.71 8.61 7.70
C CYS A 9 -5.72 7.72 6.92
N MET A 10 -5.97 6.40 6.91
CA MET A 10 -5.14 5.47 6.16
C MET A 10 -5.28 5.68 4.65
N ALA A 11 -6.50 5.90 4.14
CA ALA A 11 -6.74 6.17 2.73
C ALA A 11 -6.04 7.43 2.23
N LEU A 12 -6.05 8.51 3.03
CA LEU A 12 -5.32 9.75 2.73
C LEU A 12 -3.82 9.49 2.55
N ALA A 13 -3.24 8.66 3.42
CA ALA A 13 -1.82 8.30 3.33
C ALA A 13 -1.54 7.37 2.14
N ASP A 14 -2.38 6.35 1.92
CA ASP A 14 -2.21 5.36 0.86
C ASP A 14 -2.36 5.96 -0.55
N SER A 15 -3.15 7.02 -0.68
CA SER A 15 -3.34 7.73 -1.94
C SER A 15 -2.14 8.59 -2.35
N VAL A 16 -1.19 8.83 -1.44
CA VAL A 16 0.00 9.65 -1.68
C VAL A 16 1.21 8.74 -1.85
N PRO A 17 1.85 8.66 -3.04
CA PRO A 17 3.09 7.91 -3.21
C PRO A 17 4.18 8.42 -2.27
N GLY A 18 4.90 7.49 -1.60
CA GLY A 18 5.93 7.83 -0.62
C GLY A 18 5.42 7.95 0.82
N VAL A 19 4.12 8.04 1.06
CA VAL A 19 3.53 7.97 2.39
C VAL A 19 2.93 6.59 2.62
N SER A 20 3.19 5.99 3.78
CA SER A 20 2.71 4.65 4.11
C SER A 20 1.50 4.73 5.04
N GLY A 21 0.38 4.14 4.62
CA GLY A 21 -0.79 3.96 5.48
C GLY A 21 -0.48 3.11 6.70
N GLY A 22 0.43 2.14 6.58
CA GLY A 22 0.94 1.38 7.72
C GLY A 22 1.65 2.25 8.75
N THR A 23 2.41 3.24 8.32
CA THR A 23 3.04 4.24 9.21
C THR A 23 1.99 5.09 9.94
N ILE A 24 0.95 5.53 9.24
CA ILE A 24 -0.17 6.26 9.85
C ILE A 24 -0.90 5.37 10.88
N ALA A 25 -1.15 4.10 10.54
CA ALA A 25 -1.76 3.16 11.48
C ALA A 25 -0.92 2.99 12.75
N PHE A 26 0.41 2.97 12.60
CA PHE A 26 1.35 2.87 13.72
C PHE A 26 1.34 4.14 14.57
N ILE A 27 1.44 5.34 13.96
CA ILE A 27 1.44 6.64 14.66
C ILE A 27 0.13 6.86 15.42
N LEU A 28 -1.01 6.53 14.80
CA LEU A 28 -2.33 6.65 15.42
C LEU A 28 -2.69 5.50 16.37
N GLY A 29 -1.79 4.51 16.53
CA GLY A 29 -1.90 3.44 17.51
C GLY A 29 -2.92 2.34 17.19
N PHE A 30 -3.45 2.26 15.96
CA PHE A 30 -4.42 1.22 15.57
C PHE A 30 -3.82 0.07 14.74
N TYR A 31 -2.51 0.08 14.49
CA TYR A 31 -1.82 -0.92 13.68
C TYR A 31 -2.04 -2.36 14.17
N ASP A 32 -1.87 -2.60 15.48
CA ASP A 32 -2.09 -3.91 16.08
C ASP A 32 -3.57 -4.34 16.02
N ASP A 33 -4.50 -3.39 16.12
CA ASP A 33 -5.93 -3.65 15.97
C ASP A 33 -6.26 -4.08 14.55
N LEU A 34 -5.65 -3.43 13.54
CA LEU A 34 -5.81 -3.80 12.14
C LEU A 34 -5.28 -5.23 11.86
N LEU A 35 -4.07 -5.54 12.33
CA LEU A 35 -3.49 -6.88 12.19
C LEU A 35 -4.34 -7.95 12.89
N ARG A 36 -4.84 -7.67 14.10
CA ARG A 36 -5.73 -8.59 14.83
C ARG A 36 -7.04 -8.82 14.09
N ALA A 37 -7.64 -7.76 13.52
CA ALA A 37 -8.87 -7.86 12.78
C ALA A 37 -8.68 -8.66 11.47
N LEU A 38 -7.59 -8.43 10.72
CA LEU A 38 -7.25 -9.23 9.54
C LEU A 38 -7.08 -10.70 9.88
N GLN A 39 -6.31 -11.02 10.94
CA GLN A 39 -6.12 -12.40 11.38
C GLN A 39 -7.41 -13.05 11.87
N GLY A 40 -8.24 -12.32 12.60
CA GLY A 40 -9.52 -12.79 13.09
C GLY A 40 -10.50 -13.08 11.95
N LEU A 41 -10.42 -12.35 10.83
CA LEU A 41 -11.22 -12.61 9.64
C LEU A 41 -10.82 -13.94 8.96
N PHE A 42 -9.52 -14.17 8.75
CA PHE A 42 -9.02 -15.34 8.01
C PHE A 42 -8.92 -16.59 8.85
N ASN A 43 -8.60 -16.47 10.14
CA ASN A 43 -8.30 -17.60 11.03
C ASN A 43 -9.29 -17.75 12.19
N GLY A 44 -10.10 -16.76 12.47
CA GLY A 44 -11.09 -16.77 13.54
C GLY A 44 -12.29 -17.64 13.20
N LYS A 45 -12.89 -18.23 14.24
CA LYS A 45 -14.13 -19.00 14.13
C LYS A 45 -15.25 -18.31 14.89
N GLY A 46 -16.47 -18.46 14.43
CA GLY A 46 -17.68 -18.00 15.12
C GLY A 46 -17.65 -16.49 15.47
N PRO A 47 -17.79 -16.15 16.77
CA PRO A 47 -17.92 -14.75 17.21
C PRO A 47 -16.70 -13.90 16.89
N VAL A 48 -15.48 -14.45 16.96
CA VAL A 48 -14.24 -13.73 16.65
C VAL A 48 -14.21 -13.26 15.20
N ARG A 49 -14.56 -14.14 14.26
CA ARG A 49 -14.63 -13.81 12.83
C ARG A 49 -15.68 -12.71 12.56
N ARG A 50 -16.85 -12.82 13.20
CA ARG A 50 -17.94 -11.83 13.04
C ARG A 50 -17.52 -10.45 13.57
N GLN A 51 -16.86 -10.41 14.73
CA GLN A 51 -16.35 -9.15 15.31
C GLN A 51 -15.28 -8.52 14.42
N SER A 52 -14.34 -9.33 13.92
CA SER A 52 -13.29 -8.88 12.99
C SER A 52 -13.88 -8.36 11.69
N LEU A 53 -14.86 -9.05 11.12
CA LEU A 53 -15.55 -8.61 9.90
C LEU A 53 -16.24 -7.25 10.11
N ARG A 54 -16.96 -7.06 11.22
CA ARG A 54 -17.62 -5.77 11.52
C ARG A 54 -16.62 -4.63 11.69
N ALA A 55 -15.48 -4.91 12.36
CA ALA A 55 -14.42 -3.92 12.54
C ALA A 55 -13.79 -3.53 11.20
N LEU A 56 -13.48 -4.51 10.34
CA LEU A 56 -12.91 -4.29 9.01
C LEU A 56 -13.93 -3.63 8.06
N LEU A 57 -15.22 -3.94 8.15
CA LEU A 57 -16.24 -3.25 7.36
C LEU A 57 -16.34 -1.77 7.72
N ARG A 58 -16.36 -1.42 9.02
CA ARG A 58 -16.37 -0.01 9.45
C ARG A 58 -15.12 0.72 8.99
N PHE A 59 -13.96 0.10 9.15
CA PHE A 59 -12.69 0.62 8.66
C PHE A 59 -12.70 0.78 7.14
N GLY A 60 -13.14 -0.24 6.40
CA GLY A 60 -13.20 -0.28 4.95
C GLY A 60 -14.15 0.77 4.34
N ILE A 61 -15.28 1.06 5.00
CA ILE A 61 -16.17 2.15 4.58
C ILE A 61 -15.43 3.49 4.66
N GLY A 62 -14.76 3.78 5.79
CA GLY A 62 -13.99 5.00 5.93
C GLY A 62 -12.83 5.08 4.95
N TRP A 63 -12.13 3.97 4.72
CA TRP A 63 -11.05 3.87 3.75
C TRP A 63 -11.57 4.08 2.31
N GLY A 64 -12.69 3.46 1.96
CA GLY A 64 -13.31 3.62 0.64
C GLY A 64 -13.76 5.05 0.36
N VAL A 65 -14.43 5.69 1.32
CA VAL A 65 -14.84 7.11 1.21
C VAL A 65 -13.62 8.03 1.08
N GLY A 66 -12.60 7.82 1.93
CA GLY A 66 -11.37 8.60 1.87
C GLY A 66 -10.62 8.41 0.56
N MET A 67 -10.51 7.16 0.08
CA MET A 67 -9.87 6.85 -1.20
C MET A 67 -10.63 7.47 -2.38
N ALA A 68 -11.97 7.36 -2.41
CA ALA A 68 -12.78 7.98 -3.46
C ALA A 68 -12.59 9.51 -3.51
N ALA A 69 -12.62 10.17 -2.35
CA ALA A 69 -12.37 11.61 -2.26
C ALA A 69 -10.95 11.97 -2.76
N CYS A 70 -9.94 11.19 -2.35
CA CYS A 70 -8.56 11.40 -2.80
C CYS A 70 -8.40 11.17 -4.30
N ILE A 71 -9.00 10.12 -4.87
CA ILE A 71 -8.91 9.84 -6.31
C ILE A 71 -9.47 11.01 -7.12
N LEU A 72 -10.63 11.53 -6.73
CA LEU A 72 -11.24 12.66 -7.42
C LEU A 72 -10.40 13.93 -7.32
N ALA A 73 -9.90 14.25 -6.12
CA ALA A 73 -9.09 15.44 -5.89
C ALA A 73 -7.69 15.33 -6.52
N LEU A 74 -7.00 14.19 -6.30
CA LEU A 74 -5.63 14.02 -6.78
C LEU A 74 -5.55 13.89 -8.30
N ALA A 75 -6.51 13.22 -8.94
CA ALA A 75 -6.50 13.10 -10.39
C ALA A 75 -6.57 14.47 -11.08
N GLU A 76 -7.40 15.38 -10.56
CA GLU A 76 -7.51 16.74 -11.08
C GLU A 76 -6.26 17.58 -10.77
N LEU A 77 -5.76 17.51 -9.53
CA LEU A 77 -4.55 18.22 -9.12
C LEU A 77 -3.30 17.76 -9.89
N PHE A 78 -3.18 16.47 -10.21
CA PHE A 78 -2.07 15.97 -11.05
C PHE A 78 -2.14 16.47 -12.48
N GLU A 79 -3.34 16.55 -13.06
CA GLU A 79 -3.52 17.07 -14.41
C GLU A 79 -3.16 18.58 -14.50
N LEU A 80 -3.53 19.35 -13.46
CA LEU A 80 -3.32 20.80 -13.44
C LEU A 80 -1.95 21.23 -12.92
N HIS A 81 -1.39 20.52 -11.93
CA HIS A 81 -0.22 20.96 -11.16
C HIS A 81 0.78 19.83 -10.86
N VAL A 82 1.24 19.11 -11.89
CA VAL A 82 2.13 17.94 -11.74
C VAL A 82 3.38 18.23 -10.91
N TYR A 83 4.08 19.36 -11.17
CA TYR A 83 5.31 19.72 -10.44
C TYR A 83 5.04 20.03 -8.97
N PHE A 84 3.94 20.73 -8.67
CA PHE A 84 3.53 20.99 -7.29
C PHE A 84 3.23 19.68 -6.54
N MET A 85 2.49 18.76 -7.17
CA MET A 85 2.15 17.46 -6.57
C MET A 85 3.39 16.61 -6.33
N CYS A 86 4.32 16.54 -7.29
CA CYS A 86 5.60 15.84 -7.12
C CYS A 86 6.43 16.44 -5.98
N SER A 87 6.52 17.76 -5.88
CA SER A 87 7.24 18.46 -4.80
C SER A 87 6.59 18.22 -3.45
N LEU A 88 5.25 18.25 -3.39
CA LEU A 88 4.48 17.95 -2.18
C LEU A 88 4.74 16.53 -1.70
N PHE A 89 4.69 15.54 -2.60
CA PHE A 89 4.92 14.13 -2.24
C PHE A 89 6.36 13.87 -1.80
N LEU A 90 7.33 14.50 -2.46
CA LEU A 90 8.73 14.43 -2.04
C LEU A 90 8.91 15.02 -0.64
N GLY A 91 8.30 16.19 -0.38
CA GLY A 91 8.34 16.84 0.93
C GLY A 91 7.70 16.00 2.04
N LEU A 92 6.52 15.41 1.78
CA LEU A 92 5.84 14.51 2.71
C LEU A 92 6.65 13.25 3.00
N SER A 93 7.26 12.65 1.98
CA SER A 93 8.13 11.49 2.12
C SER A 93 9.37 11.81 2.97
N ALA A 94 10.00 12.96 2.70
CA ALA A 94 11.15 13.43 3.47
C ALA A 94 10.78 13.72 4.93
N ALA A 95 9.60 14.32 5.17
CA ALA A 95 9.09 14.59 6.52
C ALA A 95 8.69 13.33 7.30
N ALA A 96 8.25 12.27 6.61
CA ALA A 96 7.92 10.99 7.23
C ALA A 96 9.16 10.26 7.78
N PHE A 97 10.31 10.42 7.14
CA PHE A 97 11.55 9.73 7.52
C PHE A 97 11.96 9.93 8.99
N PRO A 98 12.05 11.17 9.55
CA PRO A 98 12.39 11.37 10.95
C PRO A 98 11.33 10.82 11.92
N LEU A 99 10.05 10.76 11.51
CA LEU A 99 8.98 10.18 12.34
C LEU A 99 9.17 8.67 12.48
N VAL A 100 9.41 7.97 11.38
CA VAL A 100 9.70 6.52 11.36
C VAL A 100 10.98 6.23 12.15
N ALA A 101 12.03 7.00 11.93
CA ALA A 101 13.31 6.84 12.65
C ALA A 101 13.14 7.03 14.17
N ARG A 102 12.30 7.95 14.61
CA ARG A 102 11.99 8.13 16.05
C ARG A 102 11.16 6.98 16.60
N ALA A 103 10.17 6.50 15.84
CA ALA A 103 9.31 5.39 16.26
C ALA A 103 10.09 4.08 16.41
N GLU A 104 11.07 3.85 15.55
CA GLU A 104 11.86 2.61 15.49
C GLU A 104 13.30 2.78 16.03
N ARG A 105 13.54 3.74 16.93
CA ARG A 105 14.88 3.98 17.54
C ARG A 105 15.55 2.72 18.09
N GLY A 106 14.75 1.81 18.70
CA GLY A 106 15.27 0.55 19.24
C GLY A 106 15.82 -0.38 18.17
N ALA A 107 15.17 -0.46 17.01
CA ALA A 107 15.60 -1.25 15.86
C ALA A 107 16.83 -0.63 15.16
N LEU A 108 16.89 0.71 15.15
CA LEU A 108 17.97 1.47 14.50
C LEU A 108 19.28 1.52 15.32
N ARG A 109 19.29 0.99 16.55
CA ARG A 109 20.46 1.06 17.45
C ARG A 109 21.72 0.32 16.91
N ASN A 110 21.56 -0.65 16.04
CA ASN A 110 22.66 -1.44 15.45
C ASN A 110 22.90 -1.10 13.97
N THR A 111 22.97 0.18 13.64
CA THR A 111 23.09 0.71 12.27
C THR A 111 24.20 0.04 11.46
N ALA A 112 25.40 -0.10 11.98
CA ALA A 112 26.54 -0.67 11.25
C ALA A 112 26.30 -2.13 10.81
N ARG A 113 25.58 -2.92 11.63
CA ARG A 113 25.30 -4.33 11.33
C ARG A 113 24.25 -4.50 10.22
N TYR A 114 23.28 -3.58 10.13
CA TYR A 114 22.15 -3.70 9.22
C TYR A 114 22.23 -2.74 8.02
N ALA A 115 23.24 -1.87 7.95
CA ALA A 115 23.49 -1.00 6.80
C ALA A 115 23.54 -1.76 5.45
N PRO A 116 24.10 -2.99 5.35
CA PRO A 116 24.04 -3.76 4.10
C PRO A 116 22.62 -4.08 3.64
N LEU A 117 21.68 -4.28 4.57
CA LEU A 117 20.27 -4.52 4.22
C LEU A 117 19.60 -3.27 3.65
N ALA A 118 19.87 -2.09 4.22
CA ALA A 118 19.40 -0.82 3.69
C ALA A 118 19.96 -0.55 2.28
N LEU A 119 21.24 -0.84 2.07
CA LEU A 119 21.87 -0.73 0.74
C LEU A 119 21.23 -1.73 -0.25
N LEU A 120 20.94 -2.94 0.19
CA LEU A 120 20.25 -3.93 -0.64
C LEU A 120 18.84 -3.47 -1.02
N GLY A 121 18.08 -2.94 -0.06
CA GLY A 121 16.75 -2.36 -0.32
C GLY A 121 16.80 -1.19 -1.31
N ALA A 122 17.72 -0.25 -1.08
CA ALA A 122 17.95 0.87 -2.00
C ALA A 122 18.37 0.40 -3.41
N ALA A 123 19.32 -0.55 -3.49
CA ALA A 123 19.76 -1.12 -4.77
C ALA A 123 18.63 -1.84 -5.50
N LEU A 124 17.75 -2.55 -4.78
CA LEU A 124 16.61 -3.22 -5.35
C LEU A 124 15.61 -2.22 -5.94
N VAL A 125 15.30 -1.14 -5.21
CA VAL A 125 14.40 -0.07 -5.69
C VAL A 125 14.98 0.62 -6.92
N VAL A 126 16.25 1.03 -6.87
CA VAL A 126 16.96 1.66 -7.99
C VAL A 126 17.02 0.71 -9.19
N GLY A 127 17.39 -0.55 -8.97
CA GLY A 127 17.45 -1.58 -10.02
C GLY A 127 16.11 -1.79 -10.70
N LEU A 128 15.02 -1.91 -9.93
CA LEU A 128 13.66 -2.01 -10.47
C LEU A 128 13.25 -0.77 -11.27
N THR A 129 13.66 0.42 -10.82
CA THR A 129 13.35 1.67 -11.51
C THR A 129 14.09 1.77 -12.84
N LEU A 130 15.39 1.43 -12.87
CA LEU A 130 16.20 1.44 -14.10
C LEU A 130 15.73 0.38 -15.11
N LEU A 131 15.45 -0.84 -14.65
CA LEU A 131 14.90 -1.89 -15.51
C LEU A 131 13.53 -1.50 -16.09
N ARG A 132 12.80 -0.66 -15.41
CA ARG A 132 11.51 -0.16 -15.89
C ARG A 132 11.64 0.87 -17.01
N GLU A 133 12.65 1.74 -17.00
CA GLU A 133 12.86 2.72 -18.08
C GLU A 133 13.02 2.01 -19.42
N ASP A 134 13.70 0.86 -19.44
CA ASP A 134 13.84 0.02 -20.63
C ASP A 134 12.57 -0.79 -20.97
N ALA A 135 11.78 -1.20 -19.95
CA ALA A 135 10.57 -2.00 -20.11
C ALA A 135 9.29 -1.17 -20.30
N ALA A 136 9.28 0.09 -19.86
CA ALA A 136 8.10 0.97 -19.89
C ALA A 136 7.60 1.31 -21.31
N VAL A 137 8.42 1.06 -22.33
CA VAL A 137 8.02 1.15 -23.74
C VAL A 137 7.03 0.04 -24.14
N SER A 138 6.97 -1.07 -23.38
CA SER A 138 6.26 -2.28 -23.81
C SER A 138 5.03 -2.67 -22.98
N LEU A 139 4.88 -2.20 -21.74
CA LEU A 139 3.77 -2.61 -20.86
C LEU A 139 2.84 -1.42 -20.54
N ARG A 140 2.05 -1.02 -21.54
CA ARG A 140 0.84 -0.25 -21.24
C ARG A 140 -0.12 -1.19 -20.51
N VAL A 141 -0.21 -1.05 -19.20
CA VAL A 141 -1.16 -1.84 -18.40
C VAL A 141 -2.55 -1.26 -18.64
N ASP A 142 -3.33 -1.96 -19.46
CA ASP A 142 -4.72 -1.61 -19.73
C ASP A 142 -5.64 -2.40 -18.80
N PHE A 143 -6.42 -1.70 -17.98
CA PHE A 143 -7.36 -2.29 -17.03
C PHE A 143 -8.61 -2.88 -17.71
N SER A 144 -8.88 -2.53 -18.96
CA SER A 144 -9.98 -3.08 -19.77
C SER A 144 -9.62 -4.42 -20.43
N GLU A 145 -8.34 -4.78 -20.43
CA GLU A 145 -7.86 -5.94 -21.16
C GLU A 145 -8.16 -7.24 -20.41
N LEU A 146 -8.87 -8.17 -21.06
CA LEU A 146 -9.26 -9.47 -20.50
C LEU A 146 -8.21 -10.58 -20.71
N ARG A 147 -7.02 -10.24 -21.21
CA ARG A 147 -5.94 -11.22 -21.38
C ARG A 147 -5.39 -11.68 -20.03
N VAL A 148 -5.01 -12.96 -19.97
CA VAL A 148 -4.54 -13.60 -18.74
C VAL A 148 -3.27 -12.93 -18.17
N TRP A 149 -2.31 -12.59 -19.02
CA TRP A 149 -1.03 -12.00 -18.57
C TRP A 149 -1.17 -10.63 -17.90
N PRO A 150 -1.87 -9.64 -18.49
CA PRO A 150 -2.15 -8.37 -17.81
C PRO A 150 -2.90 -8.55 -16.49
N LEU A 151 -3.92 -9.39 -16.46
CA LEU A 151 -4.69 -9.65 -15.24
C LEU A 151 -3.83 -10.32 -14.16
N LEU A 152 -2.99 -11.29 -14.53
CA LEU A 152 -2.05 -11.92 -13.61
C LEU A 152 -1.01 -10.91 -13.09
N TYR A 153 -0.50 -10.03 -13.95
CA TYR A 153 0.40 -8.96 -13.54
C TYR A 153 -0.24 -8.01 -12.55
N LEU A 154 -1.49 -7.58 -12.79
CA LEU A 154 -2.25 -6.75 -11.86
C LEU A 154 -2.51 -7.46 -10.53
N PHE A 155 -2.88 -8.74 -10.57
CA PHE A 155 -3.07 -9.56 -9.38
C PHE A 155 -1.79 -9.65 -8.55
N VAL A 156 -0.66 -9.99 -9.15
CA VAL A 156 0.63 -10.09 -8.46
C VAL A 156 1.08 -8.73 -7.92
N SER A 157 0.92 -7.66 -8.70
CA SER A 157 1.23 -6.29 -8.26
C SER A 157 0.41 -5.88 -7.05
N GLY A 158 -0.89 -6.18 -7.03
CA GLY A 158 -1.76 -5.95 -5.88
C GLY A 158 -1.35 -6.75 -4.65
N ALA A 159 -1.02 -8.03 -4.85
CA ALA A 159 -0.56 -8.91 -3.77
C ALA A 159 0.74 -8.41 -3.13
N ILE A 160 1.73 -8.03 -3.94
CA ILE A 160 3.01 -7.49 -3.46
C ILE A 160 2.81 -6.15 -2.76
N ALA A 161 2.06 -5.23 -3.37
CA ALA A 161 1.83 -3.90 -2.82
C ALA A 161 1.18 -3.95 -1.44
N VAL A 162 0.11 -4.74 -1.26
CA VAL A 162 -0.57 -4.85 0.05
C VAL A 162 0.26 -5.65 1.05
N SER A 163 1.00 -6.67 0.61
CA SER A 163 1.92 -7.39 1.49
C SER A 163 2.97 -6.46 2.09
N ALA A 164 3.55 -5.59 1.26
CA ALA A 164 4.54 -4.63 1.68
C ALA A 164 3.95 -3.49 2.54
N MET A 165 2.74 -3.03 2.21
CA MET A 165 2.02 -1.99 2.94
C MET A 165 1.73 -2.36 4.41
N ILE A 166 1.66 -3.65 4.73
CA ILE A 166 1.52 -4.13 6.11
C ILE A 166 2.80 -3.83 6.92
N LEU A 167 3.95 -3.66 6.27
CA LEU A 167 5.19 -3.27 6.94
C LEU A 167 5.20 -1.75 7.17
N PRO A 168 5.44 -1.29 8.43
CA PRO A 168 5.63 0.13 8.67
C PRO A 168 6.81 0.66 7.85
N GLY A 169 6.61 1.82 7.19
CA GLY A 169 7.66 2.46 6.40
C GLY A 169 7.65 2.12 4.90
N ILE A 170 6.95 1.06 4.47
CA ILE A 170 6.83 0.74 3.05
C ILE A 170 5.46 1.20 2.53
N SER A 171 5.47 1.97 1.45
CA SER A 171 4.25 2.45 0.79
C SER A 171 3.85 1.53 -0.36
N GLY A 172 2.64 0.96 -0.28
CA GLY A 172 2.08 0.14 -1.35
C GLY A 172 1.83 0.92 -2.64
N SER A 173 1.42 2.19 -2.53
CA SER A 173 1.25 3.07 -3.69
C SER A 173 2.57 3.35 -4.41
N THR A 174 3.69 3.46 -3.67
CA THR A 174 5.02 3.57 -4.27
C THR A 174 5.39 2.31 -5.06
N LEU A 175 5.11 1.12 -4.52
CA LEU A 175 5.36 -0.13 -5.26
C LEU A 175 4.48 -0.24 -6.51
N LEU A 176 3.21 0.14 -6.43
CA LEU A 176 2.34 0.22 -7.61
C LEU A 176 2.85 1.26 -8.62
N LEU A 177 3.42 2.37 -8.16
CA LEU A 177 4.03 3.38 -9.02
C LEU A 177 5.26 2.80 -9.74
N ILE A 178 6.16 2.14 -9.01
CA ILE A 178 7.32 1.43 -9.56
C ILE A 178 6.88 0.36 -10.56
N ALA A 179 5.83 -0.41 -10.27
CA ALA A 179 5.26 -1.38 -11.19
C ALA A 179 4.53 -0.77 -12.40
N GLY A 180 4.36 0.56 -12.47
CA GLY A 180 3.60 1.21 -13.54
C GLY A 180 2.08 1.03 -13.47
N VAL A 181 1.58 0.49 -12.37
CA VAL A 181 0.16 0.16 -12.16
C VAL A 181 -0.60 1.31 -11.49
N TYR A 182 0.09 2.19 -10.74
CA TYR A 182 -0.56 3.22 -9.91
C TYR A 182 -1.44 4.18 -10.73
N LEU A 183 -0.88 4.85 -11.75
CA LEU A 183 -1.64 5.83 -12.56
C LEU A 183 -2.77 5.16 -13.34
N PRO A 184 -2.57 4.03 -14.05
CA PRO A 184 -3.67 3.30 -14.68
C PRO A 184 -4.76 2.87 -13.69
N ALA A 185 -4.40 2.45 -12.47
CA ALA A 185 -5.35 2.11 -11.43
C ALA A 185 -6.19 3.31 -10.99
N MET A 186 -5.56 4.48 -10.78
CA MET A 186 -6.25 5.72 -10.43
C MET A 186 -7.23 6.15 -11.54
N HIS A 187 -6.83 6.06 -12.81
CA HIS A 187 -7.72 6.32 -13.94
C HIS A 187 -8.90 5.35 -13.99
N ALA A 188 -8.67 4.05 -13.86
CA ALA A 188 -9.71 3.03 -13.87
C ALA A 188 -10.70 3.21 -12.69
N LEU A 189 -10.21 3.54 -11.49
CA LEU A 189 -11.05 3.84 -10.33
C LEU A 189 -11.86 5.13 -10.52
N ARG A 190 -11.26 6.17 -11.15
CA ARG A 190 -11.99 7.40 -11.51
C ARG A 190 -13.12 7.12 -12.51
N GLN A 191 -12.87 6.28 -13.53
CA GLN A 191 -13.88 5.84 -14.49
C GLN A 191 -15.01 5.09 -13.78
N LEU A 192 -14.68 4.16 -12.88
CA LEU A 192 -15.66 3.42 -12.08
C LEU A 192 -16.55 4.36 -11.24
N LEU A 193 -15.99 5.39 -10.61
CA LEU A 193 -16.75 6.41 -9.87
C LEU A 193 -17.69 7.24 -10.77
N ARG A 194 -17.39 7.31 -12.07
CA ARG A 194 -18.25 7.93 -13.10
C ARG A 194 -19.20 6.93 -13.77
N LEU A 195 -19.35 5.73 -13.19
CA LEU A 195 -20.18 4.62 -13.71
C LEU A 195 -19.69 4.04 -15.05
N ASP A 196 -18.43 4.25 -15.41
CA ASP A 196 -17.79 3.57 -16.52
C ASP A 196 -17.08 2.32 -16.00
N PHE A 197 -17.57 1.15 -16.39
CA PHE A 197 -17.10 -0.16 -15.92
C PHE A 197 -16.03 -0.79 -16.85
N SER A 198 -15.51 -0.06 -17.81
CA SER A 198 -14.52 -0.59 -18.77
C SER A 198 -13.28 -1.15 -18.07
N GLY A 199 -12.77 -0.49 -17.04
CA GLY A 199 -11.61 -0.91 -16.24
C GLY A 199 -11.90 -1.94 -15.13
N LEU A 200 -13.14 -2.41 -15.00
CA LEU A 200 -13.55 -3.30 -13.90
C LEU A 200 -12.74 -4.61 -13.82
N PRO A 201 -12.40 -5.30 -14.93
CA PRO A 201 -11.63 -6.53 -14.86
C PRO A 201 -10.26 -6.33 -14.20
N GLY A 202 -9.55 -5.27 -14.57
CA GLY A 202 -8.26 -4.93 -13.98
C GLY A 202 -8.37 -4.53 -12.50
N ILE A 203 -9.39 -3.76 -12.13
CA ILE A 203 -9.68 -3.39 -10.73
C ILE A 203 -9.94 -4.64 -9.89
N LEU A 204 -10.74 -5.59 -10.40
CA LEU A 204 -11.00 -6.86 -9.72
C LEU A 204 -9.74 -7.71 -9.57
N ALA A 205 -8.92 -7.82 -10.62
CA ALA A 205 -7.66 -8.57 -10.56
C ALA A 205 -6.71 -7.96 -9.51
N LEU A 206 -6.53 -6.63 -9.53
CA LEU A 206 -5.70 -5.90 -8.56
C LEU A 206 -6.25 -6.07 -7.12
N GLY A 207 -7.56 -5.94 -6.94
CA GLY A 207 -8.24 -6.08 -5.64
C GLY A 207 -8.17 -7.49 -5.08
N LEU A 208 -8.37 -8.52 -5.91
CA LEU A 208 -8.21 -9.92 -5.50
C LEU A 208 -6.77 -10.23 -5.13
N GLY A 209 -5.80 -9.71 -5.90
CA GLY A 209 -4.38 -9.79 -5.55
C GLY A 209 -4.09 -9.14 -4.20
N ALA A 210 -4.59 -7.94 -3.97
CA ALA A 210 -4.47 -7.21 -2.71
C ALA A 210 -5.06 -8.02 -1.53
N ALA A 211 -6.24 -8.60 -1.69
CA ALA A 211 -6.86 -9.46 -0.67
C ALA A 211 -6.04 -10.73 -0.40
N ALA A 212 -5.53 -11.38 -1.44
CA ALA A 212 -4.65 -12.55 -1.32
C ALA A 212 -3.33 -12.18 -0.61
N GLY A 213 -2.71 -11.06 -0.98
CA GLY A 213 -1.52 -10.53 -0.34
C GLY A 213 -1.73 -10.24 1.14
N ALA A 214 -2.84 -9.58 1.49
CA ALA A 214 -3.20 -9.31 2.89
C ALA A 214 -3.36 -10.61 3.70
N ALA A 215 -4.04 -11.61 3.12
CA ALA A 215 -4.26 -12.90 3.77
C ALA A 215 -2.96 -13.67 4.04
N LEU A 216 -2.07 -13.71 3.05
CA LEU A 216 -0.79 -14.44 3.12
C LEU A 216 0.21 -13.70 3.99
N ALA A 217 0.35 -12.39 3.78
CA ALA A 217 1.35 -11.58 4.45
C ALA A 217 1.05 -11.34 5.94
N ALA A 218 -0.22 -11.20 6.33
CA ALA A 218 -0.59 -10.90 7.72
C ALA A 218 -0.02 -11.89 8.75
N ARG A 219 0.10 -13.18 8.39
CA ARG A 219 0.73 -14.21 9.25
C ARG A 219 2.25 -14.12 9.22
N ALA A 220 2.83 -14.10 8.01
CA ALA A 220 4.27 -14.14 7.80
C ALA A 220 4.95 -12.89 8.38
N ILE A 221 4.39 -11.71 8.11
CA ILE A 221 4.94 -10.42 8.57
C ILE A 221 4.88 -10.32 10.09
N ARG A 222 3.77 -10.72 10.74
CA ARG A 222 3.71 -10.72 12.21
C ARG A 222 4.75 -11.65 12.82
N ALA A 223 4.95 -12.84 12.26
CA ALA A 223 5.98 -13.76 12.73
C ALA A 223 7.39 -13.18 12.53
N ALA A 224 7.64 -12.57 11.37
CA ALA A 224 8.90 -11.93 11.04
C ALA A 224 9.18 -10.70 11.92
N LEU A 225 8.20 -9.81 12.12
CA LEU A 225 8.34 -8.64 13.01
C LEU A 225 8.61 -9.04 14.46
N ARG A 226 8.02 -10.13 14.97
CA ARG A 226 8.31 -10.62 16.32
C ARG A 226 9.73 -11.16 16.46
N ARG A 227 10.27 -11.82 15.43
CA ARG A 227 11.55 -12.52 15.49
C ARG A 227 12.70 -11.69 14.92
N PHE A 228 12.44 -10.86 13.92
CA PHE A 228 13.43 -10.15 13.10
C PHE A 228 13.12 -8.65 12.95
N ARG A 229 12.58 -8.00 13.98
CA ARG A 229 12.11 -6.60 13.89
C ARG A 229 13.19 -5.65 13.35
N SER A 230 14.42 -5.75 13.89
CA SER A 230 15.51 -4.88 13.46
C SER A 230 15.86 -5.05 11.98
N GLN A 231 15.92 -6.28 11.50
CA GLN A 231 16.21 -6.57 10.08
C GLN A 231 15.11 -6.04 9.16
N MET A 232 13.85 -6.21 9.56
CA MET A 232 12.69 -5.78 8.79
C MET A 232 12.53 -4.25 8.69
N VAL A 233 13.03 -3.52 9.70
CA VAL A 233 13.00 -2.04 9.68
C VAL A 233 14.12 -1.46 8.83
N TRP A 234 15.24 -2.19 8.70
CA TRP A 234 16.38 -1.77 7.88
C TRP A 234 16.29 -2.15 6.39
N LEU A 235 15.42 -3.08 6.02
CA LEU A 235 15.14 -3.45 4.64
C LEU A 235 14.18 -2.48 3.98
#